data_0ff86f8c0099dc93ee9ffb9e0b337ea0
#
_entry.id   0ff86f8c0099dc93ee9ffb9e0b337ea0
#
_cell.length_a   1.000
_cell.length_b   1.000
_cell.length_c   1.000
_cell.angle_alpha   90.00
_cell.angle_beta   90.00
_cell.angle_gamma   90.00
#
_symmetry.space_group_name_H-M   'P 1'
#
loop_
_entity.id
_entity.type
_entity.pdbx_description
1 polymer ?
#
loop_
_entity_poly.entity_id
_entity_poly.type
_entity_poly.pdbx_seq_one_letter_code
_entity_poly.pdbx_strand_id
1 'polypeptide(L)'
;MKNLILLTAFITLMGEGSEKSINELWCLERDGMSEYRTSYGTYVDCLTEDLAIEVEYDYNWKESIGQALHYAEATNRSAAILLIKRKKSRVNYLVQLNAVINKYDLPI
;
A
#
# COMPACT_ATOMS: atom_id res chain seq x y z
N MET A 1 -6.76 -10.67 -7.34
CA MET A 1 -5.92 -9.59 -6.79
C MET A 1 -4.65 -9.48 -7.56
N LYS A 2 -4.45 -8.38 -8.26
CA LYS A 2 -3.27 -8.23 -9.11
C LYS A 2 -2.13 -7.51 -8.40
N ASN A 3 -2.45 -6.55 -7.53
CA ASN A 3 -1.48 -5.59 -7.02
C ASN A 3 -1.46 -5.48 -5.51
N LEU A 4 -1.77 -6.58 -4.82
CA LEU A 4 -1.59 -6.64 -3.38
C LEU A 4 -0.20 -7.18 -3.08
N ILE A 5 0.58 -6.37 -2.39
CA ILE A 5 1.94 -6.68 -2.01
C ILE A 5 2.00 -6.78 -0.50
N LEU A 6 2.56 -7.88 0.00
CA LEU A 6 2.69 -8.09 1.44
C LEU A 6 4.16 -8.03 1.84
N LEU A 7 4.48 -7.09 2.71
CA LEU A 7 5.80 -6.98 3.31
C LEU A 7 5.72 -7.39 4.77
N THR A 8 6.35 -8.50 5.12
CA THR A 8 6.27 -9.07 6.47
C THR A 8 7.55 -8.99 7.27
N ALA A 9 8.67 -9.34 6.67
CA ALA A 9 9.92 -9.49 7.41
C ALA A 9 10.65 -8.17 7.66
N PHE A 10 10.43 -7.20 6.81
CA PHE A 10 11.19 -5.96 6.81
C PHE A 10 11.01 -5.16 8.11
N ILE A 11 9.79 -5.11 8.62
CA ILE A 11 9.49 -4.40 9.86
C ILE A 11 10.23 -5.00 11.04
N THR A 12 10.35 -6.32 11.08
CA THR A 12 11.04 -7.01 12.16
C THR A 12 12.50 -6.60 12.24
N LEU A 13 13.16 -6.44 11.11
CA LEU A 13 14.56 -6.03 11.04
C LEU A 13 14.74 -4.55 11.36
N MET A 14 13.84 -3.73 10.88
CA MET A 14 13.88 -2.28 11.08
C MET A 14 13.47 -1.89 12.50
N GLY A 15 12.62 -2.71 13.11
CA GLY A 15 12.17 -2.57 14.50
C GLY A 15 11.41 -1.30 14.81
N GLU A 16 11.93 -0.19 14.38
CA GLU A 16 11.42 1.15 14.68
C GLU A 16 11.19 1.97 13.42
N GLY A 17 11.24 1.30 12.25
CA GLY A 17 10.98 1.97 11.00
C GLY A 17 9.55 2.48 10.97
N SER A 18 9.36 3.77 10.71
CA SER A 18 8.05 4.31 10.44
C SER A 18 7.56 3.77 9.10
N GLU A 19 6.24 3.78 8.92
CA GLU A 19 5.62 3.48 7.63
C GLU A 19 6.26 4.33 6.52
N LYS A 20 6.52 5.60 6.80
CA LYS A 20 7.15 6.52 5.85
C LYS A 20 8.55 6.07 5.46
N SER A 21 9.38 5.68 6.42
CA SER A 21 10.75 5.23 6.14
C SER A 21 10.77 3.94 5.34
N ILE A 22 9.89 3.01 5.66
CA ILE A 22 9.77 1.75 4.94
C ILE A 22 9.34 2.03 3.49
N ASN A 23 8.37 2.90 3.31
CA ASN A 23 7.90 3.27 1.98
C ASN A 23 8.99 3.92 1.14
N GLU A 24 9.74 4.86 1.70
CA GLU A 24 10.79 5.56 0.97
C GLU A 24 11.84 4.60 0.41
N LEU A 25 12.31 3.66 1.22
CA LEU A 25 13.28 2.66 0.79
C LEU A 25 12.70 1.73 -0.27
N TRP A 26 11.51 1.22 -0.01
CA TRP A 26 10.84 0.30 -0.91
C TRP A 26 10.55 0.94 -2.26
N CYS A 27 10.10 2.18 -2.24
CA CYS A 27 9.76 2.95 -3.43
C CYS A 27 11.00 3.26 -4.27
N LEU A 28 12.09 3.68 -3.61
CA LEU A 28 13.35 3.98 -4.26
C LEU A 28 13.90 2.77 -5.02
N GLU A 29 13.82 1.59 -4.43
CA GLU A 29 14.28 0.35 -5.06
C GLU A 29 13.51 0.02 -6.34
N ARG A 30 12.34 0.60 -6.54
CA ARG A 30 11.46 0.36 -7.69
C ARG A 30 11.37 1.55 -8.62
N ASP A 31 12.32 2.47 -8.51
CA ASP A 31 12.37 3.70 -9.32
C ASP A 31 11.08 4.52 -9.21
N GLY A 32 10.44 4.46 -8.05
CA GLY A 32 9.21 5.19 -7.79
C GLY A 32 9.45 6.58 -7.21
N MET A 33 8.43 7.40 -7.24
CA MET A 33 8.39 8.70 -6.58
C MET A 33 7.57 8.59 -5.31
N SER A 34 8.19 8.75 -4.15
CA SER A 34 7.48 8.76 -2.88
C SER A 34 6.79 10.09 -2.66
N GLU A 35 5.65 10.08 -1.99
CA GLU A 35 4.89 11.28 -1.63
C GLU A 35 4.55 12.15 -2.84
N TYR A 36 4.09 11.52 -3.92
CA TYR A 36 3.69 12.23 -5.13
C TYR A 36 2.37 12.97 -4.90
N ARG A 37 2.36 14.28 -5.11
CA ARG A 37 1.17 15.10 -4.91
C ARG A 37 0.24 15.01 -6.11
N THR A 38 -1.02 14.65 -5.87
CA THR A 38 -2.06 14.61 -6.90
C THR A 38 -2.66 15.98 -7.16
N SER A 39 -3.44 16.11 -8.23
CA SER A 39 -4.19 17.33 -8.54
C SER A 39 -5.24 17.66 -7.48
N TYR A 40 -5.65 16.68 -6.69
CA TYR A 40 -6.58 16.89 -5.57
C TYR A 40 -5.88 17.38 -4.30
N GLY A 41 -4.56 17.46 -4.30
CA GLY A 41 -3.78 17.85 -3.12
C GLY A 41 -3.51 16.70 -2.15
N THR A 42 -3.82 15.47 -2.53
CA THR A 42 -3.48 14.28 -1.76
C THR A 42 -2.12 13.74 -2.19
N TYR A 43 -1.54 12.83 -1.40
CA TYR A 43 -0.21 12.31 -1.67
C TYR A 43 -0.23 10.81 -1.83
N VAL A 44 0.25 10.35 -2.99
CA VAL A 44 0.44 8.92 -3.26
C VAL A 44 1.70 8.49 -2.54
N ASP A 45 1.62 7.41 -1.75
CA ASP A 45 2.80 6.94 -1.01
C ASP A 45 3.96 6.58 -1.93
N CYS A 46 3.67 5.84 -2.99
CA CYS A 46 4.68 5.53 -4.01
C CYS A 46 4.05 5.46 -5.39
N LEU A 47 4.54 6.26 -6.31
CA LEU A 47 4.08 6.26 -7.69
C LEU A 47 5.17 5.70 -8.59
N THR A 48 4.88 4.58 -9.25
CA THR A 48 5.75 4.00 -10.27
C THR A 48 5.19 4.27 -11.65
N GLU A 49 5.84 3.75 -12.69
CA GLU A 49 5.34 3.91 -14.06
C GLU A 49 3.91 3.36 -14.22
N ASP A 50 3.62 2.24 -13.59
CA ASP A 50 2.35 1.53 -13.79
C ASP A 50 1.41 1.57 -12.58
N LEU A 51 1.92 1.85 -11.40
CA LEU A 51 1.19 1.67 -10.15
C LEU A 51 1.13 2.93 -9.32
N ALA A 52 -0.03 3.17 -8.73
CA ALA A 52 -0.21 4.10 -7.61
C ALA A 52 -0.37 3.25 -6.35
N ILE A 53 0.60 3.35 -5.46
CA ILE A 53 0.74 2.41 -4.35
C ILE A 53 0.42 3.11 -3.03
N GLU A 54 -0.54 2.54 -2.30
CA GLU A 54 -0.84 2.89 -0.92
C GLU A 54 -0.03 1.96 0.00
N VAL A 55 0.66 2.53 0.96
CA VAL A 55 1.42 1.79 1.97
C VAL A 55 0.70 1.92 3.30
N GLU A 56 0.39 0.81 3.94
CA GLU A 56 -0.35 0.82 5.18
C GLU A 56 0.02 -0.36 6.07
N TYR A 57 -0.03 -0.15 7.38
CA TYR A 57 0.05 -1.25 8.33
C TYR A 57 -1.20 -2.13 8.20
N ASP A 58 -1.02 -3.42 8.42
CA ASP A 58 -2.06 -4.42 8.20
C ASP A 58 -3.35 -4.17 9.00
N TYR A 59 -3.25 -3.64 10.20
CA TYR A 59 -4.43 -3.37 11.02
C TYR A 59 -5.30 -2.22 10.50
N ASN A 60 -4.77 -1.39 9.61
CA ASN A 60 -5.49 -0.29 8.97
C ASN A 60 -5.89 -0.64 7.51
N TRP A 61 -6.03 -1.91 7.21
CA TRP A 61 -6.28 -2.37 5.85
C TRP A 61 -7.56 -1.78 5.23
N LYS A 62 -8.54 -1.44 6.07
CA LYS A 62 -9.81 -0.91 5.57
C LYS A 62 -9.62 0.45 4.89
N GLU A 63 -8.83 1.32 5.50
CA GLU A 63 -8.53 2.62 4.92
C GLU A 63 -7.71 2.51 3.64
N SER A 64 -6.88 1.50 3.54
CA SER A 64 -6.00 1.32 2.38
C SER A 64 -6.77 1.13 1.08
N ILE A 65 -7.95 0.52 1.13
CA ILE A 65 -8.78 0.30 -0.05
C ILE A 65 -9.19 1.62 -0.69
N GLY A 66 -9.79 2.52 0.09
CA GLY A 66 -10.24 3.81 -0.42
C GLY A 66 -9.09 4.65 -0.93
N GLN A 67 -7.98 4.68 -0.21
CA GLN A 67 -6.81 5.45 -0.59
C GLN A 67 -6.16 4.90 -1.87
N ALA A 68 -6.02 3.59 -1.98
CA ALA A 68 -5.46 2.97 -3.19
C ALA A 68 -6.29 3.30 -4.43
N LEU A 69 -7.60 3.19 -4.34
CA LEU A 69 -8.50 3.49 -5.45
C LEU A 69 -8.49 4.98 -5.80
N HIS A 70 -8.45 5.86 -4.80
CA HIS A 70 -8.34 7.29 -5.02
C HIS A 70 -7.04 7.67 -5.74
N TYR A 71 -5.91 7.13 -5.29
CA TYR A 71 -4.62 7.41 -5.92
C TYR A 71 -4.57 6.90 -7.35
N ALA A 72 -5.14 5.74 -7.61
CA ALA A 72 -5.21 5.20 -8.96
C ALA A 72 -6.03 6.10 -9.89
N GLU A 73 -7.18 6.57 -9.43
CA GLU A 73 -8.01 7.50 -10.19
C GLU A 73 -7.27 8.82 -10.44
N ALA A 74 -6.66 9.38 -9.41
CA ALA A 74 -5.99 10.67 -9.48
C ALA A 74 -4.75 10.68 -10.39
N THR A 75 -4.14 9.53 -10.62
CA THR A 75 -2.90 9.40 -11.42
C THR A 75 -3.09 8.64 -12.72
N ASN A 76 -4.27 8.11 -12.96
CA ASN A 76 -4.56 7.22 -14.10
C ASN A 76 -3.59 6.03 -14.15
N ARG A 77 -3.28 5.47 -12.99
CA ARG A 77 -2.43 4.29 -12.81
C ARG A 77 -3.23 3.17 -12.13
N SER A 78 -2.70 1.96 -12.15
CA SER A 78 -3.36 0.85 -11.47
C SER A 78 -3.17 0.96 -9.95
N ALA A 79 -4.22 0.64 -9.20
CA ALA A 79 -4.17 0.68 -7.76
C ALA A 79 -3.36 -0.50 -7.21
N ALA A 80 -2.56 -0.22 -6.19
CA ALA A 80 -1.80 -1.25 -5.48
C ALA A 80 -1.75 -0.94 -3.99
N ILE A 81 -1.61 -1.97 -3.19
CA ILE A 81 -1.45 -1.84 -1.74
C ILE A 81 -0.19 -2.58 -1.32
N LEU A 82 0.71 -1.88 -0.63
CA LEU A 82 1.80 -2.50 0.11
C LEU A 82 1.35 -2.61 1.56
N LEU A 83 0.95 -3.81 1.95
CA LEU A 83 0.46 -4.07 3.30
C LEU A 83 1.62 -4.51 4.19
N ILE A 84 1.88 -3.73 5.23
CA ILE A 84 2.96 -4.02 6.16
C ILE A 84 2.40 -4.81 7.33
N LYS A 85 2.77 -6.09 7.40
CA LYS A 85 2.36 -6.96 8.50
C LYS A 85 3.29 -6.78 9.68
N ARG A 86 2.73 -6.42 10.83
CA ARG A 86 3.51 -6.34 12.05
C ARG A 86 3.73 -7.74 12.64
N LYS A 87 4.91 -7.94 13.20
CA LYS A 87 5.26 -9.21 13.85
C LYS A 87 4.29 -9.62 14.96
N LYS A 88 3.73 -8.63 15.66
CA LYS A 88 2.82 -8.86 16.79
C LYS A 88 1.38 -9.10 16.36
N SER A 89 1.06 -8.95 15.10
CA SER A 89 -0.31 -9.15 14.63
C SER A 89 -0.72 -10.62 14.79
N ARG A 90 -1.75 -10.85 15.57
CA ARG A 90 -2.34 -12.20 15.75
C ARG A 90 -3.48 -12.45 14.78
N VAL A 91 -4.04 -11.37 14.24
CA VAL A 91 -5.13 -11.43 13.27
C VAL A 91 -4.52 -11.44 11.87
N ASN A 92 -5.04 -12.30 11.01
CA ASN A 92 -4.61 -12.30 9.61
C ASN A 92 -5.45 -11.29 8.82
N TYR A 93 -5.03 -10.04 8.86
CA TYR A 93 -5.73 -8.97 8.17
C TYR A 93 -5.67 -9.09 6.65
N LEU A 94 -4.64 -9.76 6.14
CA LEU A 94 -4.54 -10.01 4.69
C LEU A 94 -5.73 -10.83 4.19
N VAL A 95 -6.16 -11.83 4.95
CA VAL A 95 -7.33 -12.64 4.59
C VAL A 95 -8.58 -11.76 4.52
N GLN A 96 -8.74 -10.83 5.46
CA GLN A 96 -9.88 -9.93 5.47
C GLN A 96 -9.86 -8.99 4.27
N LEU A 97 -8.70 -8.40 3.98
CA LEU A 97 -8.54 -7.52 2.82
C LEU A 97 -8.82 -8.26 1.52
N ASN A 98 -8.26 -9.46 1.37
CA ASN A 98 -8.50 -10.32 0.20
C ASN A 98 -9.97 -10.63 0.01
N ALA A 99 -10.67 -10.93 1.09
CA ALA A 99 -12.09 -11.28 1.03
C ALA A 99 -12.92 -10.13 0.45
N VAL A 100 -12.62 -8.90 0.86
CA VAL A 100 -13.35 -7.72 0.37
C VAL A 100 -13.00 -7.45 -1.10
N ILE A 101 -11.71 -7.47 -1.44
CA ILE A 101 -11.26 -7.23 -2.82
C ILE A 101 -11.90 -8.24 -3.77
N ASN A 102 -11.92 -9.52 -3.41
CA ASN A 102 -12.45 -10.57 -4.24
C ASN A 102 -13.98 -10.51 -4.37
N LYS A 103 -14.67 -10.27 -3.24
CA LYS A 103 -16.13 -10.23 -3.25
C LYS A 103 -16.67 -9.12 -4.15
N TYR A 104 -16.05 -7.96 -4.12
CA TYR A 104 -16.52 -6.79 -4.85
C TYR A 104 -15.75 -6.53 -6.15
N ASP A 105 -14.87 -7.46 -6.51
CA ASP A 105 -14.05 -7.38 -7.73
C ASP A 105 -13.34 -6.01 -7.85
N LEU A 106 -12.71 -5.60 -6.78
CA LEU A 106 -11.99 -4.33 -6.75
C LEU A 106 -10.71 -4.41 -7.60
N PRO A 107 -10.42 -3.37 -8.38
CA PRO A 107 -9.23 -3.36 -9.26
C PRO A 107 -7.95 -3.03 -8.50
N ILE A 108 -7.62 -3.85 -7.55
CA ILE A 108 -6.40 -3.72 -6.74
C ILE A 108 -5.53 -4.95 -6.88
#